data_13790e3ad98a7bd820e3351236cbb90d
#
_entry.id   13790e3ad98a7bd820e3351236cbb90d
#
_cell.length_a   1.000
_cell.length_b   1.000
_cell.length_c   1.000
_cell.angle_alpha   90.00
_cell.angle_beta   90.00
_cell.angle_gamma   90.00
#
_symmetry.space_group_name_H-M   'P 1'
#
loop_
_entity.id
_entity.type
_entity.pdbx_description
1 polymer ?
#
loop_
_entity_poly.entity_id
_entity_poly.type
_entity_poly.pdbx_seq_one_letter_code
_entity_poly.pdbx_strand_id
1 'polypeptide(L)'
;LLTVQRISAVPAILQVLSETTGLRFAAVARVTETNWTACAVFDRIEFGLKVGGELDVTTTLCSEIHASHQPIIISQVSADPDYCHHHTPQIYGFESYISVPVLRANGSFFGTLCALDPLPRDLSSPATRAMFESFARLLTLQLDAEEQQQSTRAALADERLTGHQREQFIALLGHDLRTPLASIQAASDLLLRRSTEVGTQQLAEHVRTASQRASRMVDDLLDFARGQLGNGIPLNWTTPP
;
A
#
# COMPACT_ATOMS: atom_id res chain seq x y z
N LEU A 1 -5.28 -9.40 -5.68
CA LEU A 1 -6.63 -9.13 -6.20
C LEU A 1 -6.98 -7.66 -6.08
N LEU A 2 -6.98 -7.12 -4.86
CA LEU A 2 -7.36 -5.73 -4.56
C LEU A 2 -6.54 -4.68 -5.31
N THR A 3 -5.26 -4.95 -5.60
CA THR A 3 -4.37 -4.00 -6.26
C THR A 3 -4.79 -3.73 -7.71
N VAL A 4 -5.11 -4.79 -8.49
CA VAL A 4 -5.58 -4.65 -9.88
C VAL A 4 -6.95 -3.95 -9.95
N GLN A 5 -7.85 -4.25 -9.01
CA GLN A 5 -9.18 -3.64 -8.95
C GLN A 5 -9.13 -2.13 -8.68
N ARG A 6 -8.08 -1.62 -8.07
CA ARG A 6 -7.86 -0.18 -7.82
C ARG A 6 -7.35 0.57 -9.02
N ILE A 7 -6.85 -0.13 -10.04
CA ILE A 7 -6.36 0.48 -11.27
C ILE A 7 -7.56 0.81 -12.15
N SER A 8 -8.01 2.05 -12.13
CA SER A 8 -9.20 2.51 -12.86
C SER A 8 -9.10 2.32 -14.38
N ALA A 9 -7.90 2.21 -14.93
CA ALA A 9 -7.67 2.01 -16.36
C ALA A 9 -7.92 0.57 -16.84
N VAL A 10 -7.91 -0.43 -15.96
CA VAL A 10 -8.00 -1.86 -16.36
C VAL A 10 -9.26 -2.19 -17.15
N PRO A 11 -10.47 -1.79 -16.73
CA PRO A 11 -11.68 -2.07 -17.51
C PRO A 11 -11.63 -1.49 -18.93
N ALA A 12 -11.12 -0.27 -19.09
CA ALA A 12 -10.98 0.37 -20.39
C ALA A 12 -9.93 -0.35 -21.27
N ILE A 13 -8.82 -0.82 -20.69
CA ILE A 13 -7.82 -1.62 -21.39
C ILE A 13 -8.45 -2.90 -21.94
N LEU A 14 -9.16 -3.67 -21.10
CA LEU A 14 -9.81 -4.92 -21.52
C LEU A 14 -10.86 -4.67 -22.61
N GLN A 15 -11.62 -3.59 -22.51
CA GLN A 15 -12.57 -3.21 -23.53
C GLN A 15 -11.88 -2.88 -24.87
N VAL A 16 -10.82 -2.06 -24.87
CA VAL A 16 -10.06 -1.71 -26.09
C VAL A 16 -9.46 -2.95 -26.73
N LEU A 17 -8.89 -3.86 -25.94
CA LEU A 17 -8.36 -5.12 -26.45
C LEU A 17 -9.44 -5.96 -27.14
N SER A 18 -10.60 -6.09 -26.49
CA SER A 18 -11.76 -6.79 -27.06
C SER A 18 -12.24 -6.17 -28.37
N GLU A 19 -12.44 -4.85 -28.41
CA GLU A 19 -12.96 -4.14 -29.56
C GLU A 19 -11.98 -4.16 -30.74
N THR A 20 -10.66 -4.08 -30.48
CA THR A 20 -9.64 -4.05 -31.53
C THR A 20 -9.40 -5.43 -32.12
N THR A 21 -9.44 -6.50 -31.33
CA THR A 21 -9.14 -7.86 -31.79
C THR A 21 -10.40 -8.68 -32.16
N GLY A 22 -11.57 -8.23 -31.74
CA GLY A 22 -12.81 -8.97 -31.86
C GLY A 22 -12.92 -10.14 -30.86
N LEU A 23 -11.97 -10.30 -29.95
CA LEU A 23 -12.04 -11.29 -28.86
C LEU A 23 -13.03 -10.81 -27.81
N ARG A 24 -14.09 -11.57 -27.56
CA ARG A 24 -15.24 -11.14 -26.74
C ARG A 24 -15.07 -11.42 -25.25
N PHE A 25 -14.02 -12.12 -24.84
CA PHE A 25 -13.62 -12.28 -23.45
C PHE A 25 -12.20 -11.79 -23.27
N ALA A 26 -11.94 -10.99 -22.23
CA ALA A 26 -10.59 -10.58 -21.83
C ALA A 26 -10.48 -10.51 -20.32
N ALA A 27 -9.31 -10.82 -19.78
CA ALA A 27 -9.07 -10.81 -18.34
C ALA A 27 -7.63 -10.45 -17.99
N VAL A 28 -7.47 -9.82 -16.82
CA VAL A 28 -6.20 -9.78 -16.10
C VAL A 28 -6.28 -10.79 -14.98
N ALA A 29 -5.34 -11.72 -14.93
CA ALA A 29 -5.29 -12.75 -13.92
C ALA A 29 -4.00 -12.69 -13.11
N ARG A 30 -4.12 -12.94 -11.82
CA ARG A 30 -3.00 -13.35 -11.00
C ARG A 30 -2.82 -14.85 -11.15
N VAL A 31 -1.60 -15.27 -11.42
CA VAL A 31 -1.27 -16.70 -11.59
C VAL A 31 -0.20 -17.06 -10.59
N THR A 32 -0.46 -18.13 -9.85
CA THR A 32 0.47 -18.75 -8.89
C THR A 32 0.80 -20.18 -9.37
N GLU A 33 1.57 -20.91 -8.61
CA GLU A 33 1.88 -22.32 -8.92
C GLU A 33 0.63 -23.23 -8.93
N THR A 34 -0.41 -22.86 -8.20
CA THR A 34 -1.62 -23.68 -8.03
C THR A 34 -2.87 -23.05 -8.60
N ASN A 35 -2.98 -21.72 -8.54
CA ASN A 35 -4.23 -21.03 -8.83
C ASN A 35 -4.07 -19.96 -9.90
N TRP A 36 -5.08 -19.88 -10.74
CA TRP A 36 -5.36 -18.76 -11.62
C TRP A 36 -6.55 -17.98 -11.06
N THR A 37 -6.38 -16.71 -10.73
CA THR A 37 -7.42 -15.87 -10.10
C THR A 37 -7.75 -14.66 -10.96
N ALA A 38 -9.00 -14.48 -11.36
CA ALA A 38 -9.46 -13.34 -12.14
C ALA A 38 -9.39 -12.04 -11.32
N CYS A 39 -8.51 -11.12 -11.71
CA CYS A 39 -8.39 -9.79 -11.08
C CYS A 39 -9.35 -8.77 -11.72
N ALA A 40 -9.53 -8.86 -13.04
CA ALA A 40 -10.48 -8.07 -13.81
C ALA A 40 -10.96 -8.90 -15.00
N VAL A 41 -12.21 -8.70 -15.40
CA VAL A 41 -12.86 -9.47 -16.46
C VAL A 41 -13.70 -8.54 -17.34
N PHE A 42 -13.60 -8.74 -18.64
CA PHE A 42 -14.50 -8.19 -19.65
C PHE A 42 -15.10 -9.38 -20.41
N ASP A 43 -16.41 -9.60 -20.31
CA ASP A 43 -17.08 -10.80 -20.81
C ASP A 43 -18.32 -10.42 -21.63
N ARG A 44 -18.31 -10.75 -22.95
CA ARG A 44 -19.44 -10.60 -23.88
C ARG A 44 -19.95 -11.95 -24.43
N ILE A 45 -19.40 -13.06 -23.90
CA ILE A 45 -19.77 -14.42 -24.35
C ILE A 45 -20.43 -15.26 -23.27
N GLU A 46 -20.68 -14.63 -22.11
CA GLU A 46 -21.23 -15.35 -20.94
C GLU A 46 -20.34 -16.54 -20.51
N PHE A 47 -19.01 -16.34 -20.56
CA PHE A 47 -18.05 -17.34 -20.14
C PHE A 47 -18.25 -17.75 -18.67
N GLY A 48 -18.88 -16.87 -17.89
CA GLY A 48 -19.32 -17.15 -16.53
C GLY A 48 -18.25 -16.90 -15.46
N LEU A 49 -17.04 -16.46 -15.84
CA LEU A 49 -15.99 -16.15 -14.90
C LEU A 49 -16.15 -14.70 -14.41
N LYS A 50 -16.22 -14.53 -13.08
CA LYS A 50 -16.35 -13.23 -12.43
C LYS A 50 -15.03 -12.82 -11.77
N VAL A 51 -14.90 -11.54 -11.48
CA VAL A 51 -13.76 -11.01 -10.68
C VAL A 51 -13.73 -11.76 -9.33
N GLY A 52 -12.54 -12.26 -8.97
CA GLY A 52 -12.32 -13.13 -7.81
C GLY A 52 -12.57 -14.61 -8.08
N GLY A 53 -13.09 -14.98 -9.27
CA GLY A 53 -13.24 -16.39 -9.66
C GLY A 53 -11.85 -17.03 -9.83
N GLU A 54 -11.75 -18.30 -9.45
CA GLU A 54 -10.52 -19.08 -9.49
C GLU A 54 -10.65 -20.26 -10.42
N LEU A 55 -9.56 -20.60 -11.09
CA LEU A 55 -9.38 -21.79 -11.89
C LEU A 55 -8.13 -22.53 -11.40
N ASP A 56 -8.12 -23.84 -11.53
CA ASP A 56 -6.89 -24.61 -11.37
C ASP A 56 -5.92 -24.23 -12.50
N VAL A 57 -4.73 -23.78 -12.13
CA VAL A 57 -3.73 -23.29 -13.08
C VAL A 57 -3.37 -24.37 -14.14
N THR A 58 -3.38 -25.65 -13.74
CA THR A 58 -3.07 -26.78 -14.62
C THR A 58 -4.10 -27.00 -15.74
N THR A 59 -5.30 -26.47 -15.59
CA THR A 59 -6.34 -26.49 -16.62
C THR A 59 -6.22 -25.33 -17.61
N THR A 60 -5.29 -24.40 -17.39
CA THR A 60 -5.14 -23.17 -18.18
C THR A 60 -3.81 -23.15 -18.93
N LEU A 61 -3.77 -22.52 -20.10
CA LEU A 61 -2.50 -22.24 -20.82
C LEU A 61 -1.58 -21.27 -20.07
N CYS A 62 -2.09 -20.63 -19.03
CA CYS A 62 -1.28 -19.70 -18.21
C CYS A 62 -0.20 -20.42 -17.39
N SER A 63 -0.31 -21.73 -17.16
CA SER A 63 0.76 -22.56 -16.58
C SER A 63 2.01 -22.58 -17.45
N GLU A 64 1.85 -22.69 -18.78
CA GLU A 64 2.97 -22.66 -19.73
C GLU A 64 3.61 -21.28 -19.80
N ILE A 65 2.79 -20.21 -19.75
CA ILE A 65 3.30 -18.83 -19.72
C ILE A 65 4.04 -18.56 -18.40
N HIS A 66 3.58 -19.12 -17.28
CA HIS A 66 4.27 -19.01 -15.99
C HIS A 66 5.67 -19.66 -16.07
N ALA A 67 5.79 -20.81 -16.73
CA ALA A 67 7.06 -21.53 -16.86
C ALA A 67 8.02 -20.87 -17.85
N SER A 68 7.50 -20.38 -19.00
CA SER A 68 8.31 -19.89 -20.13
C SER A 68 8.53 -18.39 -20.14
N HIS A 69 7.61 -17.61 -19.50
CA HIS A 69 7.46 -16.17 -19.64
C HIS A 69 7.30 -15.70 -21.09
N GLN A 70 6.84 -16.61 -21.99
CA GLN A 70 6.59 -16.28 -23.38
C GLN A 70 5.09 -16.13 -23.64
N PRO A 71 4.66 -15.23 -24.53
CA PRO A 71 3.26 -15.10 -24.90
C PRO A 71 2.80 -16.33 -25.72
N ILE A 72 1.52 -16.68 -25.55
CA ILE A 72 0.83 -17.68 -26.38
C ILE A 72 -0.20 -16.95 -27.23
N ILE A 73 -0.19 -17.19 -28.55
CA ILE A 73 -1.08 -16.57 -29.52
C ILE A 73 -1.60 -17.65 -30.47
N ILE A 74 -2.90 -17.89 -30.47
CA ILE A 74 -3.57 -18.93 -31.25
C ILE A 74 -4.73 -18.25 -32.01
N SER A 75 -4.62 -18.15 -33.32
CA SER A 75 -5.69 -17.58 -34.17
C SER A 75 -6.85 -18.55 -34.34
N GLN A 76 -6.56 -19.85 -34.45
CA GLN A 76 -7.56 -20.91 -34.59
C GLN A 76 -7.01 -22.22 -34.00
N VAL A 77 -7.57 -22.65 -32.88
CA VAL A 77 -7.14 -23.89 -32.19
C VAL A 77 -7.26 -25.11 -33.07
N SER A 78 -8.39 -25.28 -33.77
CA SER A 78 -8.64 -26.45 -34.62
C SER A 78 -7.64 -26.59 -35.80
N ALA A 79 -6.95 -25.53 -36.17
CA ALA A 79 -5.94 -25.53 -37.22
C ALA A 79 -4.48 -25.42 -36.68
N ASP A 80 -4.30 -25.29 -35.39
CA ASP A 80 -3.01 -25.12 -34.75
C ASP A 80 -2.37 -26.48 -34.46
N PRO A 81 -1.16 -26.79 -34.93
CA PRO A 81 -0.56 -28.10 -34.75
C PRO A 81 -0.21 -28.45 -33.31
N ASP A 82 0.07 -27.40 -32.46
CA ASP A 82 0.49 -27.60 -31.08
C ASP A 82 -0.69 -27.65 -30.12
N TYR A 83 -1.80 -26.93 -30.42
CA TYR A 83 -2.92 -26.74 -29.50
C TYR A 83 -4.23 -27.44 -29.91
N CYS A 84 -4.36 -28.02 -31.11
CA CYS A 84 -5.59 -28.68 -31.57
C CYS A 84 -6.01 -29.86 -30.70
N HIS A 85 -5.08 -30.50 -30.02
CA HIS A 85 -5.35 -31.61 -29.09
C HIS A 85 -5.15 -31.23 -27.61
N HIS A 86 -4.85 -29.97 -27.33
CA HIS A 86 -4.63 -29.53 -25.97
C HIS A 86 -5.92 -29.54 -25.16
N HIS A 87 -5.85 -29.94 -23.87
CA HIS A 87 -7.02 -30.08 -23.01
C HIS A 87 -7.72 -28.74 -22.69
N THR A 88 -6.95 -27.64 -22.57
CA THR A 88 -7.49 -26.33 -22.18
C THR A 88 -8.55 -25.80 -23.15
N PRO A 89 -8.34 -25.74 -24.49
CA PRO A 89 -9.40 -25.36 -25.43
C PRO A 89 -10.63 -26.26 -25.37
N GLN A 90 -10.44 -27.56 -25.10
CA GLN A 90 -11.54 -28.51 -24.98
C GLN A 90 -12.39 -28.26 -23.71
N ILE A 91 -11.75 -27.90 -22.59
CA ILE A 91 -12.43 -27.58 -21.33
C ILE A 91 -13.22 -26.27 -21.46
N TYR A 92 -12.61 -25.24 -22.02
CA TYR A 92 -13.15 -23.87 -22.01
C TYR A 92 -13.85 -23.46 -23.32
N GLY A 93 -13.82 -24.27 -24.37
CA GLY A 93 -14.61 -24.07 -25.60
C GLY A 93 -14.20 -22.85 -26.42
N PHE A 94 -12.91 -22.54 -26.53
CA PHE A 94 -12.43 -21.41 -27.35
C PHE A 94 -11.67 -21.88 -28.60
N GLU A 95 -11.73 -21.07 -29.66
CA GLU A 95 -10.99 -21.23 -30.90
C GLU A 95 -9.84 -20.23 -31.06
N SER A 96 -9.97 -19.06 -30.48
CA SER A 96 -8.90 -18.06 -30.50
C SER A 96 -8.46 -17.69 -29.09
N TYR A 97 -7.17 -17.52 -28.92
CA TYR A 97 -6.57 -17.21 -27.63
C TYR A 97 -5.31 -16.35 -27.78
N ILE A 98 -5.20 -15.35 -26.95
CA ILE A 98 -3.94 -14.62 -26.77
C ILE A 98 -3.73 -14.38 -25.28
N SER A 99 -2.51 -14.61 -24.83
CA SER A 99 -2.14 -14.30 -23.45
C SER A 99 -0.67 -13.90 -23.40
N VAL A 100 -0.41 -12.83 -22.67
CA VAL A 100 0.95 -12.31 -22.46
C VAL A 100 1.27 -12.23 -20.97
N PRO A 101 2.54 -12.48 -20.59
CA PRO A 101 2.94 -12.37 -19.19
C PRO A 101 2.88 -10.92 -18.70
N VAL A 102 2.42 -10.73 -17.47
CA VAL A 102 2.53 -9.48 -16.69
C VAL A 102 3.64 -9.70 -15.66
N LEU A 103 4.77 -9.04 -15.87
CA LEU A 103 5.93 -9.11 -14.99
C LEU A 103 6.01 -7.86 -14.12
N ARG A 104 6.47 -7.98 -12.89
CA ARG A 104 6.80 -6.86 -12.02
C ARG A 104 8.10 -6.18 -12.47
N ALA A 105 8.36 -4.97 -12.01
CA ALA A 105 9.62 -4.25 -12.32
C ALA A 105 10.87 -5.01 -11.87
N ASN A 106 10.76 -5.83 -10.82
CA ASN A 106 11.83 -6.70 -10.34
C ASN A 106 12.00 -8.00 -11.18
N GLY A 107 11.22 -8.16 -12.27
CA GLY A 107 11.21 -9.33 -13.13
C GLY A 107 10.38 -10.52 -12.62
N SER A 108 9.79 -10.44 -11.42
CA SER A 108 8.94 -11.52 -10.92
C SER A 108 7.62 -11.59 -11.70
N PHE A 109 7.13 -12.81 -11.89
CA PHE A 109 5.88 -13.06 -12.59
C PHE A 109 4.69 -12.72 -11.67
N PHE A 110 3.79 -11.87 -12.15
CA PHE A 110 2.55 -11.54 -11.47
C PHE A 110 1.41 -12.43 -11.95
N GLY A 111 1.29 -12.60 -13.26
CA GLY A 111 0.19 -13.30 -13.89
C GLY A 111 0.13 -13.01 -15.39
N THR A 112 -1.08 -12.97 -15.94
CA THR A 112 -1.28 -12.80 -17.38
C THR A 112 -2.36 -11.78 -17.72
N LEU A 113 -2.19 -11.14 -18.88
CA LEU A 113 -3.23 -10.43 -19.60
C LEU A 113 -3.67 -11.32 -20.76
N CYS A 114 -4.90 -11.83 -20.70
CA CYS A 114 -5.39 -12.80 -21.68
C CYS A 114 -6.71 -12.37 -22.30
N ALA A 115 -6.97 -12.88 -23.51
CA ALA A 115 -8.26 -12.77 -24.17
C ALA A 115 -8.54 -14.02 -25.01
N LEU A 116 -9.81 -14.34 -25.19
CA LEU A 116 -10.24 -15.51 -25.96
C LEU A 116 -11.60 -15.29 -26.64
N ASP A 117 -11.85 -16.13 -27.64
CA ASP A 117 -13.15 -16.15 -28.34
C ASP A 117 -13.47 -17.61 -28.78
N PRO A 118 -14.74 -18.06 -28.70
CA PRO A 118 -15.14 -19.36 -29.23
C PRO A 118 -15.15 -19.44 -30.76
N LEU A 119 -14.92 -18.33 -31.46
CA LEU A 119 -14.78 -18.28 -32.91
C LEU A 119 -13.35 -17.96 -33.32
N PRO A 120 -12.88 -18.44 -34.49
CA PRO A 120 -11.58 -18.07 -35.03
C PRO A 120 -11.46 -16.55 -35.27
N ARG A 121 -10.32 -16.00 -34.86
CA ARG A 121 -9.93 -14.59 -35.06
C ARG A 121 -8.51 -14.51 -35.57
N ASP A 122 -8.24 -13.64 -36.51
CA ASP A 122 -6.87 -13.44 -36.97
C ASP A 122 -6.07 -12.62 -35.93
N LEU A 123 -5.19 -13.28 -35.22
CA LEU A 123 -4.28 -12.71 -34.21
C LEU A 123 -2.83 -12.68 -34.70
N SER A 124 -2.59 -13.01 -35.98
CA SER A 124 -1.24 -13.13 -36.54
C SER A 124 -0.49 -11.81 -36.69
N SER A 125 -1.20 -10.68 -36.60
CA SER A 125 -0.61 -9.35 -36.76
C SER A 125 0.40 -9.03 -35.65
N PRO A 126 1.64 -8.64 -36.02
CA PRO A 126 2.62 -8.15 -35.05
C PRO A 126 2.10 -6.98 -34.19
N ALA A 127 1.18 -6.15 -34.73
CA ALA A 127 0.58 -5.06 -34.02
C ALA A 127 -0.33 -5.55 -32.89
N THR A 128 -1.05 -6.64 -33.06
CA THR A 128 -1.88 -7.26 -32.01
C THR A 128 -1.01 -7.70 -30.84
N ARG A 129 0.06 -8.42 -31.11
CA ARG A 129 1.04 -8.85 -30.09
C ARG A 129 1.63 -7.65 -29.35
N ALA A 130 2.13 -6.66 -30.09
CA ALA A 130 2.76 -5.46 -29.52
C ALA A 130 1.78 -4.65 -28.66
N MET A 131 0.51 -4.62 -29.02
CA MET A 131 -0.56 -3.98 -28.24
C MET A 131 -0.74 -4.69 -26.89
N PHE A 132 -0.90 -6.02 -26.84
CA PHE A 132 -1.01 -6.78 -25.61
C PHE A 132 0.20 -6.61 -24.71
N GLU A 133 1.42 -6.73 -25.27
CA GLU A 133 2.66 -6.53 -24.51
C GLU A 133 2.80 -5.11 -23.97
N SER A 134 2.31 -4.10 -24.70
CA SER A 134 2.30 -2.70 -24.24
C SER A 134 1.34 -2.49 -23.08
N PHE A 135 0.13 -3.05 -23.16
CA PHE A 135 -0.82 -3.00 -22.06
C PHE A 135 -0.36 -3.80 -20.84
N ALA A 136 0.28 -4.96 -21.03
CA ALA A 136 0.89 -5.70 -19.94
C ALA A 136 1.96 -4.89 -19.20
N ARG A 137 2.81 -4.14 -19.96
CA ARG A 137 3.79 -3.20 -19.36
C ARG A 137 3.12 -2.05 -18.61
N LEU A 138 2.06 -1.47 -19.16
CA LEU A 138 1.31 -0.43 -18.45
C LEU A 138 0.70 -0.96 -17.15
N LEU A 139 0.16 -2.18 -17.16
CA LEU A 139 -0.34 -2.85 -15.97
C LEU A 139 0.78 -3.04 -14.93
N THR A 140 1.96 -3.47 -15.35
CA THR A 140 3.13 -3.58 -14.47
C THR A 140 3.44 -2.26 -13.77
N LEU A 141 3.57 -1.18 -14.53
CA LEU A 141 3.87 0.15 -13.98
C LEU A 141 2.82 0.61 -12.97
N GLN A 142 1.55 0.37 -13.27
CA GLN A 142 0.44 0.72 -12.38
C GLN A 142 0.41 -0.14 -11.10
N LEU A 143 0.68 -1.44 -11.23
CA LEU A 143 0.76 -2.35 -10.08
C LEU A 143 1.88 -1.97 -9.12
N ASP A 144 3.06 -1.66 -9.66
CA ASP A 144 4.22 -1.29 -8.85
C ASP A 144 4.05 0.11 -8.22
N ALA A 145 3.44 1.06 -8.95
CA ALA A 145 3.11 2.37 -8.40
C ALA A 145 2.09 2.30 -7.24
N GLU A 146 1.04 1.48 -7.39
CA GLU A 146 0.03 1.30 -6.35
C GLU A 146 0.60 0.63 -5.10
N GLU A 147 1.49 -0.36 -5.27
CA GLU A 147 2.17 -1.03 -4.16
C GLU A 147 3.11 -0.08 -3.42
N GLN A 148 3.90 0.71 -4.16
CA GLN A 148 4.78 1.72 -3.58
C GLN A 148 3.99 2.79 -2.81
N GLN A 149 2.86 3.23 -3.35
CA GLN A 149 1.99 4.19 -2.69
C GLN A 149 1.39 3.64 -1.41
N GLN A 150 0.98 2.37 -1.39
CA GLN A 150 0.47 1.71 -0.19
C GLN A 150 1.55 1.58 0.88
N SER A 151 2.76 1.16 0.50
CA SER A 151 3.89 1.05 1.42
C SER A 151 4.24 2.40 2.05
N THR A 152 4.31 3.46 1.24
CA THR A 152 4.58 4.82 1.72
C THR A 152 3.48 5.33 2.67
N ARG A 153 2.20 5.07 2.34
CA ARG A 153 1.08 5.44 3.22
C ARG A 153 1.12 4.70 4.55
N ALA A 154 1.45 3.41 4.54
CA ALA A 154 1.57 2.61 5.76
C ALA A 154 2.71 3.11 6.65
N ALA A 155 3.89 3.40 6.08
CA ALA A 155 5.02 3.96 6.80
C ALA A 155 4.70 5.33 7.43
N LEU A 156 4.04 6.21 6.67
CA LEU A 156 3.63 7.53 7.17
C LEU A 156 2.58 7.44 8.30
N ALA A 157 1.67 6.46 8.22
CA ALA A 157 0.68 6.23 9.27
C ALA A 157 1.34 5.75 10.58
N ASP A 158 2.31 4.85 10.48
CA ASP A 158 3.08 4.33 11.61
C ASP A 158 3.92 5.44 12.29
N GLU A 159 4.59 6.27 11.48
CA GLU A 159 5.34 7.43 11.98
C GLU A 159 4.45 8.42 12.74
N ARG A 160 3.27 8.73 12.18
CA ARG A 160 2.29 9.60 12.84
C ARG A 160 1.80 9.03 14.16
N LEU A 161 1.51 7.72 14.21
CA LEU A 161 1.06 7.06 15.44
C LEU A 161 2.13 7.13 16.52
N THR A 162 3.39 6.85 16.16
CA THR A 162 4.54 6.93 17.06
C THR A 162 4.75 8.37 17.56
N GLY A 163 4.61 9.36 16.69
CA GLY A 163 4.67 10.78 17.05
C GLY A 163 3.61 11.17 18.09
N HIS A 164 2.34 10.80 17.86
CA HIS A 164 1.24 11.07 18.79
C HIS A 164 1.44 10.40 20.16
N GLN A 165 1.88 9.15 20.19
CA GLN A 165 2.17 8.45 21.44
C GLN A 165 3.26 9.15 22.24
N ARG A 166 4.29 9.64 21.56
CA ARG A 166 5.39 10.38 22.18
C ARG A 166 4.92 11.73 22.74
N GLU A 167 4.05 12.46 22.03
CA GLU A 167 3.45 13.70 22.52
C GLU A 167 2.62 13.48 23.79
N GLN A 168 1.75 12.47 23.77
CA GLN A 168 0.92 12.12 24.93
C GLN A 168 1.77 11.74 26.15
N PHE A 169 2.81 10.94 25.94
CA PHE A 169 3.72 10.53 27.01
C PHE A 169 4.44 11.73 27.63
N ILE A 170 4.94 12.65 26.81
CA ILE A 170 5.60 13.88 27.27
C ILE A 170 4.63 14.78 28.05
N ALA A 171 3.39 14.93 27.57
CA ALA A 171 2.38 15.74 28.26
C ALA A 171 2.03 15.16 29.64
N LEU A 172 1.85 13.84 29.75
CA LEU A 172 1.59 13.14 31.01
C LEU A 172 2.76 13.28 31.99
N LEU A 173 3.99 13.02 31.53
CA LEU A 173 5.18 13.20 32.37
C LEU A 173 5.32 14.63 32.91
N GLY A 174 5.02 15.63 32.07
CA GLY A 174 5.09 17.02 32.50
C GLY A 174 4.10 17.36 33.62
N HIS A 175 2.87 16.87 33.53
CA HIS A 175 1.87 17.03 34.58
C HIS A 175 2.29 16.32 35.89
N ASP A 176 2.74 15.06 35.75
CA ASP A 176 3.08 14.21 36.90
C ASP A 176 4.36 14.67 37.63
N LEU A 177 5.26 15.38 36.94
CA LEU A 177 6.43 15.98 37.56
C LEU A 177 6.14 17.35 38.19
N ARG A 178 5.25 18.17 37.64
CA ARG A 178 4.88 19.47 38.22
C ARG A 178 4.18 19.33 39.57
N THR A 179 3.34 18.33 39.72
CA THR A 179 2.56 18.12 40.98
C THR A 179 3.44 17.94 42.23
N PRO A 180 4.43 16.98 42.26
CA PRO A 180 5.33 16.82 43.41
C PRO A 180 6.24 18.02 43.60
N LEU A 181 6.71 18.66 42.52
CA LEU A 181 7.52 19.87 42.63
C LEU A 181 6.77 21.02 43.25
N ALA A 182 5.51 21.24 42.88
CA ALA A 182 4.64 22.26 43.52
C ALA A 182 4.41 21.96 45.02
N SER A 183 4.25 20.69 45.38
CA SER A 183 4.12 20.28 46.79
C SER A 183 5.39 20.55 47.59
N ILE A 184 6.57 20.29 47.04
CA ILE A 184 7.87 20.59 47.66
C ILE A 184 8.07 22.09 47.80
N GLN A 185 7.68 22.90 46.81
CA GLN A 185 7.72 24.36 46.89
C GLN A 185 6.81 24.90 48.00
N ALA A 186 5.56 24.43 48.03
CA ALA A 186 4.59 24.85 49.08
C ALA A 186 5.07 24.50 50.49
N ALA A 187 5.65 23.31 50.68
CA ALA A 187 6.25 22.89 51.96
C ALA A 187 7.43 23.78 52.37
N SER A 188 8.31 24.11 51.43
CA SER A 188 9.46 24.97 51.65
C SER A 188 9.00 26.41 52.02
N ASP A 189 8.01 26.96 51.33
CA ASP A 189 7.45 28.26 51.60
C ASP A 189 6.81 28.32 52.99
N LEU A 190 6.12 27.24 53.42
CA LEU A 190 5.54 27.14 54.76
C LEU A 190 6.63 27.11 55.86
N LEU A 191 7.71 26.38 55.64
CA LEU A 191 8.88 26.34 56.52
C LEU A 191 9.53 27.73 56.66
N LEU A 192 9.72 28.44 55.57
CA LEU A 192 10.28 29.81 55.56
C LEU A 192 9.44 30.79 56.33
N ARG A 193 8.11 30.65 56.31
CA ARG A 193 7.17 31.56 57.04
C ARG A 193 7.07 31.21 58.52
N ARG A 194 7.24 29.93 58.93
CA ARG A 194 6.97 29.49 60.30
C ARG A 194 8.21 29.31 61.17
N SER A 195 9.38 29.06 60.56
CA SER A 195 10.62 28.88 61.32
C SER A 195 11.32 30.20 61.58
N THR A 196 11.75 30.39 62.80
CA THR A 196 12.61 31.50 63.24
C THR A 196 14.08 31.07 63.35
N GLU A 197 14.38 29.77 63.19
CA GLU A 197 15.71 29.23 63.27
C GLU A 197 16.45 29.43 61.96
N VAL A 198 17.60 30.08 62.00
CA VAL A 198 18.39 30.48 60.83
C VAL A 198 18.82 29.24 59.97
N GLY A 199 19.20 28.12 60.62
CA GLY A 199 19.58 26.91 59.92
C GLY A 199 18.43 26.29 59.14
N THR A 200 17.25 26.25 59.72
CA THR A 200 16.02 25.73 59.09
C THR A 200 15.59 26.63 57.93
N GLN A 201 15.68 27.93 58.05
CA GLN A 201 15.39 28.88 56.97
C GLN A 201 16.34 28.70 55.79
N GLN A 202 17.62 28.55 56.05
CA GLN A 202 18.61 28.34 54.99
C GLN A 202 18.35 27.02 54.23
N LEU A 203 18.01 25.95 54.95
CA LEU A 203 17.71 24.66 54.34
C LEU A 203 16.42 24.73 53.48
N ALA A 204 15.37 25.39 54.01
CA ALA A 204 14.14 25.56 53.27
C ALA A 204 14.32 26.39 51.98
N GLU A 205 15.18 27.43 52.03
CA GLU A 205 15.52 28.23 50.88
C GLU A 205 16.26 27.43 49.81
N HIS A 206 17.22 26.54 50.20
CA HIS A 206 17.88 25.65 49.30
C HIS A 206 16.93 24.67 48.60
N VAL A 207 16.01 24.08 49.37
CA VAL A 207 15.00 23.16 48.81
C VAL A 207 14.06 23.90 47.86
N ARG A 208 13.60 25.12 48.20
CA ARG A 208 12.78 25.96 47.34
C ARG A 208 13.48 26.25 46.00
N THR A 209 14.73 26.70 46.09
CA THR A 209 15.54 27.05 44.91
C THR A 209 15.77 25.83 44.02
N ALA A 210 16.07 24.65 44.59
CA ALA A 210 16.25 23.42 43.86
C ALA A 210 14.97 22.96 43.15
N SER A 211 13.81 23.04 43.85
CA SER A 211 12.51 22.71 43.27
C SER A 211 12.11 23.63 42.13
N GLN A 212 12.33 24.96 42.29
CA GLN A 212 12.10 25.93 41.20
C GLN A 212 13.00 25.68 39.99
N ARG A 213 14.24 25.28 40.21
CA ARG A 213 15.16 24.92 39.12
C ARG A 213 14.67 23.66 38.40
N ALA A 214 14.25 22.64 39.16
CA ALA A 214 13.70 21.41 38.59
C ALA A 214 12.44 21.66 37.76
N SER A 215 11.53 22.53 38.25
CA SER A 215 10.31 22.92 37.49
C SER A 215 10.66 23.56 36.15
N ARG A 216 11.61 24.51 36.15
CA ARG A 216 12.08 25.14 34.89
C ARG A 216 12.68 24.11 33.92
N MET A 217 13.51 23.18 34.42
CA MET A 217 14.07 22.13 33.57
C MET A 217 13.00 21.21 32.97
N VAL A 218 11.91 20.92 33.70
CA VAL A 218 10.77 20.17 33.18
C VAL A 218 10.05 20.96 32.09
N ASP A 219 9.80 22.26 32.31
CA ASP A 219 9.16 23.13 31.30
C ASP A 219 10.03 23.25 30.04
N ASP A 220 11.33 23.49 30.16
CA ASP A 220 12.29 23.56 29.07
C ASP A 220 12.29 22.23 28.26
N LEU A 221 12.27 21.07 28.94
CA LEU A 221 12.23 19.75 28.30
C LEU A 221 10.94 19.54 27.51
N LEU A 222 9.79 19.96 28.09
CA LEU A 222 8.49 19.86 27.44
C LEU A 222 8.40 20.77 26.21
N ASP A 223 8.94 21.99 26.28
CA ASP A 223 8.95 22.93 25.17
C ASP A 223 9.91 22.46 24.07
N PHE A 224 11.08 21.94 24.42
CA PHE A 224 12.01 21.31 23.47
C PHE A 224 11.35 20.13 22.76
N ALA A 225 10.68 19.24 23.50
CA ALA A 225 10.01 18.07 22.96
C ALA A 225 8.87 18.46 22.00
N ARG A 226 8.09 19.50 22.32
CA ARG A 226 7.04 20.06 21.44
C ARG A 226 7.62 20.70 20.20
N GLY A 227 8.72 21.42 20.32
CA GLY A 227 9.40 22.05 19.18
C GLY A 227 9.96 21.04 18.17
N GLN A 228 10.49 19.92 18.65
CA GLN A 228 10.98 18.82 17.80
C GLN A 228 9.86 18.06 17.05
N LEU A 229 8.64 18.07 17.57
CA LEU A 229 7.49 17.35 17.01
C LEU A 229 6.67 18.16 15.99
N GLY A 230 7.15 19.34 15.59
CA GLY A 230 6.57 20.11 14.48
C GLY A 230 5.40 21.02 14.80
N ASN A 231 4.94 21.10 16.06
CA ASN A 231 3.86 22.00 16.49
C ASN A 231 4.30 23.43 16.82
N GLY A 232 5.56 23.80 16.51
CA GLY A 232 6.10 25.15 16.73
C GLY A 232 6.03 25.62 18.19
N ILE A 233 6.97 26.45 18.61
CA ILE A 233 6.90 27.14 19.89
C ILE A 233 5.88 28.27 19.72
N PRO A 234 4.80 28.35 20.55
CA PRO A 234 3.87 29.46 20.49
C PRO A 234 4.61 30.76 20.87
N LEU A 235 4.93 31.56 19.88
CA LEU A 235 5.53 32.88 20.09
C LEU A 235 4.41 33.83 20.59
N ASN A 236 4.40 34.09 21.88
CA ASN A 236 3.60 35.18 22.44
C ASN A 236 4.28 36.53 22.10
N TRP A 237 3.82 37.15 21.04
CA TRP A 237 4.19 38.52 20.72
C TRP A 237 3.49 39.47 21.72
N THR A 238 4.18 39.88 22.77
CA THR A 238 3.77 41.05 23.55
C THR A 238 4.24 42.28 22.79
N THR A 239 3.31 43.07 22.26
CA THR A 239 3.60 44.42 21.75
C THR A 239 4.11 45.26 22.91
N PRO A 240 5.25 45.89 22.82
CA PRO A 240 5.71 46.85 23.86
C PRO A 240 4.78 48.07 23.90
N PRO A 241 4.65 48.73 25.06
CA PRO A 241 3.74 49.86 25.24
C PRO A 241 4.18 51.07 24.43
#